data_db5c9c1aeb9c4f747fce8267953f6058
#
_entry.id   db5c9c1aeb9c4f747fce8267953f6058
#
_cell.length_a   1.000
_cell.length_b   1.000
_cell.length_c   1.000
_cell.angle_alpha   90.00
_cell.angle_beta   90.00
_cell.angle_gamma   90.00
#
_symmetry.space_group_name_H-M   'P 1'
#
loop_
_entity.id
_entity.type
_entity.pdbx_description
1 polymer ?
#
loop_
_entity_poly.entity_id
_entity_poly.type
_entity_poly.pdbx_seq_one_letter_code
_entity_poly.pdbx_strand_id
1 'polypeptide(L)'
;AHAILEEAMKVEDISSRDLKIGINQAVNGAIEYLESVAIPVKDDMIDQVATISTNNDPVLGKIIADAFRAVGEHGVVMMETTELSETTYEVIDGIQYDKGLKNIHFVTNQDIKTAELDNPLVLLVESQIDNIRKIQSVLEHVIKTNRALLIIGDADPQVMSALAMNKIKGNIKVNIIDAPTYGISKKETLRDLALLTGATIINEDLGDDIDLIQPEQLGECLKSISSEADTVIQVGEITEEVKELIDEIQKAITETKIPAIIIKNEKRLARLSGKVAIVQVGANSEIELQEKRDRIEDAICATKAAIKQGIVPGGGIALLNASKLPPTSDGQKVLY
;
A
#
# COMPACT_ATOMS: atom_id res chain seq x y z
N ALA A 1 4.02 16.88 22.68
CA ALA A 1 5.05 16.29 23.56
C ALA A 1 5.44 17.26 24.68
N HIS A 2 5.83 18.53 24.40
CA HIS A 2 6.25 19.50 25.40
C HIS A 2 5.18 19.75 26.48
N ALA A 3 3.94 20.06 26.08
CA ALA A 3 2.83 20.30 27.01
C ALA A 3 2.53 19.07 27.91
N ILE A 4 2.56 17.86 27.35
CA ILE A 4 2.36 16.63 28.12
C ILE A 4 3.47 16.48 29.17
N LEU A 5 4.72 16.76 28.80
CA LEU A 5 5.84 16.68 29.72
C LEU A 5 5.73 17.74 30.87
N GLU A 6 5.33 18.95 30.49
CA GLU A 6 5.14 20.05 31.43
C GLU A 6 4.02 19.77 32.46
N GLU A 7 2.88 19.24 31.98
CA GLU A 7 1.79 18.82 32.86
C GLU A 7 2.15 17.60 33.72
N ALA A 8 2.89 16.63 33.11
CA ALA A 8 3.36 15.46 33.85
C ALA A 8 4.31 15.83 35.02
N MET A 9 5.12 16.87 34.86
CA MET A 9 6.02 17.35 35.94
C MET A 9 5.29 18.04 37.08
N LYS A 10 4.05 18.47 36.90
CA LYS A 10 3.21 19.08 37.95
C LYS A 10 2.49 18.05 38.81
N VAL A 11 2.47 16.80 38.40
CA VAL A 11 1.82 15.71 39.17
C VAL A 11 2.82 15.15 40.18
N GLU A 12 2.59 15.42 41.45
CA GLU A 12 3.39 14.90 42.56
C GLU A 12 2.92 13.50 42.97
N ASP A 13 3.81 12.69 43.51
CA ASP A 13 3.55 11.36 44.10
C ASP A 13 3.06 10.26 43.13
N ILE A 14 3.27 10.39 41.82
CA ILE A 14 2.97 9.34 40.85
C ILE A 14 4.24 8.69 40.30
N SER A 15 4.24 7.36 40.17
CA SER A 15 5.36 6.68 39.54
C SER A 15 5.38 6.93 38.01
N SER A 16 6.56 7.02 37.40
CA SER A 16 6.70 7.18 35.94
C SER A 16 5.99 6.07 35.16
N ARG A 17 5.85 4.88 35.74
CA ARG A 17 5.12 3.75 35.19
C ARG A 17 3.61 4.03 35.16
N ASP A 18 3.04 4.48 36.29
CA ASP A 18 1.61 4.75 36.41
C ASP A 18 1.21 5.97 35.59
N LEU A 19 2.08 6.98 35.53
CA LEU A 19 1.92 8.11 34.62
C LEU A 19 1.83 7.67 33.17
N LYS A 20 2.75 6.81 32.69
CA LYS A 20 2.73 6.27 31.34
C LYS A 20 1.46 5.45 31.05
N ILE A 21 1.03 4.64 32.01
CA ILE A 21 -0.22 3.87 31.89
C ILE A 21 -1.41 4.81 31.76
N GLY A 22 -1.51 5.82 32.61
CA GLY A 22 -2.61 6.80 32.57
C GLY A 22 -2.65 7.59 31.26
N ILE A 23 -1.51 8.04 30.76
CA ILE A 23 -1.41 8.74 29.46
C ILE A 23 -1.87 7.81 28.33
N ASN A 24 -1.43 6.56 28.30
CA ASN A 24 -1.86 5.61 27.26
C ASN A 24 -3.37 5.32 27.33
N GLN A 25 -3.93 5.22 28.52
CA GLN A 25 -5.38 5.06 28.69
C GLN A 25 -6.15 6.29 28.19
N ALA A 26 -5.64 7.49 28.46
CA ALA A 26 -6.26 8.73 27.96
C ALA A 26 -6.16 8.83 26.40
N VAL A 27 -5.04 8.41 25.82
CA VAL A 27 -4.89 8.32 24.35
C VAL A 27 -5.93 7.38 23.76
N ASN A 28 -6.06 6.17 24.33
CA ASN A 28 -7.05 5.20 23.87
C ASN A 28 -8.48 5.74 24.02
N GLY A 29 -8.82 6.38 25.13
CA GLY A 29 -10.12 7.02 25.33
C GLY A 29 -10.39 8.13 24.31
N ALA A 30 -9.38 8.92 23.98
CA ALA A 30 -9.51 9.96 22.94
C ALA A 30 -9.71 9.33 21.54
N ILE A 31 -9.02 8.23 21.22
CA ILE A 31 -9.21 7.49 19.96
C ILE A 31 -10.63 6.93 19.88
N GLU A 32 -11.10 6.23 20.91
CA GLU A 32 -12.46 5.69 20.97
C GLU A 32 -13.52 6.80 20.82
N TYR A 33 -13.29 7.96 21.43
CA TYR A 33 -14.16 9.10 21.26
C TYR A 33 -14.18 9.59 19.80
N LEU A 34 -13.00 9.78 19.17
CA LEU A 34 -12.90 10.22 17.79
C LEU A 34 -13.57 9.23 16.83
N GLU A 35 -13.38 7.92 17.02
CA GLU A 35 -14.06 6.89 16.24
C GLU A 35 -15.59 6.95 16.42
N SER A 36 -16.08 7.22 17.65
CA SER A 36 -17.51 7.32 17.93
C SER A 36 -18.21 8.53 17.30
N VAL A 37 -17.48 9.62 17.06
CA VAL A 37 -18.02 10.86 16.47
C VAL A 37 -17.64 11.02 14.99
N ALA A 38 -16.84 10.11 14.44
CA ALA A 38 -16.45 10.14 13.03
C ALA A 38 -17.66 9.91 12.13
N ILE A 39 -17.78 10.73 11.10
CA ILE A 39 -18.85 10.67 10.10
C ILE A 39 -18.27 10.01 8.85
N PRO A 40 -18.87 8.91 8.34
CA PRO A 40 -18.43 8.28 7.09
C PRO A 40 -18.51 9.28 5.93
N VAL A 41 -17.47 9.29 5.10
CA VAL A 41 -17.39 10.15 3.92
C VAL A 41 -18.34 9.62 2.84
N LYS A 42 -19.21 10.48 2.33
CA LYS A 42 -20.07 10.22 1.17
C LYS A 42 -19.46 10.83 -0.09
N ASP A 43 -19.91 10.39 -1.26
CA ASP A 43 -19.37 10.80 -2.55
C ASP A 43 -19.20 12.32 -2.74
N ASP A 44 -20.20 13.10 -2.31
CA ASP A 44 -20.18 14.56 -2.37
C ASP A 44 -19.18 15.22 -1.39
N MET A 45 -18.78 14.49 -0.36
CA MET A 45 -17.82 14.96 0.64
C MET A 45 -16.37 14.73 0.19
N ILE A 46 -16.11 13.82 -0.75
CA ILE A 46 -14.76 13.53 -1.26
C ILE A 46 -14.14 14.79 -1.87
N ASP A 47 -14.91 15.55 -2.66
CA ASP A 47 -14.46 16.83 -3.25
C ASP A 47 -14.03 17.83 -2.19
N GLN A 48 -14.81 17.92 -1.10
CA GLN A 48 -14.51 18.84 0.00
C GLN A 48 -13.24 18.45 0.73
N VAL A 49 -13.06 17.16 1.03
CA VAL A 49 -11.86 16.63 1.71
C VAL A 49 -10.63 16.86 0.84
N ALA A 50 -10.69 16.49 -0.44
CA ALA A 50 -9.59 16.66 -1.37
C ALA A 50 -9.25 18.15 -1.58
N THR A 51 -10.25 19.02 -1.72
CA THR A 51 -10.05 20.47 -1.89
C THR A 51 -9.40 21.11 -0.67
N ILE A 52 -9.85 20.79 0.54
CA ILE A 52 -9.25 21.32 1.77
C ILE A 52 -7.79 20.86 1.88
N SER A 53 -7.54 19.60 1.55
CA SER A 53 -6.19 19.00 1.64
C SER A 53 -5.22 19.53 0.57
N THR A 54 -5.74 20.04 -0.55
CA THR A 54 -4.95 20.73 -1.58
C THR A 54 -4.80 22.25 -1.33
N ASN A 55 -4.90 22.68 -0.09
CA ASN A 55 -4.84 24.11 0.29
C ASN A 55 -5.94 24.95 -0.37
N ASN A 56 -7.16 24.42 -0.43
CA ASN A 56 -8.35 25.01 -1.06
C ASN A 56 -8.20 25.26 -2.59
N ASP A 57 -7.40 24.45 -3.29
CA ASP A 57 -7.36 24.42 -4.74
C ASP A 57 -8.49 23.53 -5.29
N PRO A 58 -9.57 24.10 -5.87
CA PRO A 58 -10.71 23.31 -6.30
C PRO A 58 -10.40 22.48 -7.57
N VAL A 59 -9.40 22.87 -8.37
CA VAL A 59 -9.01 22.14 -9.57
C VAL A 59 -8.27 20.87 -9.20
N LEU A 60 -7.24 20.98 -8.37
CA LEU A 60 -6.50 19.81 -7.87
C LEU A 60 -7.38 18.93 -6.99
N GLY A 61 -8.21 19.51 -6.12
CA GLY A 61 -9.17 18.78 -5.30
C GLY A 61 -10.12 17.93 -6.13
N LYS A 62 -10.64 18.49 -7.24
CA LYS A 62 -11.54 17.76 -8.12
C LYS A 62 -10.81 16.60 -8.85
N ILE A 63 -9.60 16.82 -9.35
CA ILE A 63 -8.80 15.76 -10.01
C ILE A 63 -8.61 14.58 -9.05
N ILE A 64 -8.24 14.85 -7.80
CA ILE A 64 -8.04 13.81 -6.78
C ILE A 64 -9.35 13.11 -6.44
N ALA A 65 -10.43 13.86 -6.23
CA ALA A 65 -11.75 13.29 -5.94
C ALA A 65 -12.25 12.39 -7.08
N ASP A 66 -12.10 12.84 -8.33
CA ASP A 66 -12.49 12.07 -9.52
C ASP A 66 -11.62 10.81 -9.67
N ALA A 67 -10.33 10.88 -9.36
CA ALA A 67 -9.44 9.73 -9.32
C ALA A 67 -9.91 8.69 -8.30
N PHE A 68 -10.26 9.10 -7.07
CA PHE A 68 -10.81 8.18 -6.05
C PHE A 68 -12.15 7.56 -6.46
N ARG A 69 -13.05 8.33 -7.10
CA ARG A 69 -14.31 7.79 -7.62
C ARG A 69 -14.10 6.77 -8.72
N ALA A 70 -13.15 7.05 -9.62
CA ALA A 70 -12.86 6.18 -10.76
C ALA A 70 -12.32 4.80 -10.36
N VAL A 71 -11.57 4.73 -9.26
CA VAL A 71 -11.03 3.46 -8.74
C VAL A 71 -11.96 2.77 -7.75
N GLY A 72 -12.91 3.51 -7.14
CA GLY A 72 -13.84 2.98 -6.15
C GLY A 72 -13.20 2.66 -4.79
N GLU A 73 -13.95 1.97 -3.93
CA GLU A 73 -13.60 1.73 -2.52
C GLU A 73 -12.31 0.92 -2.33
N HIS A 74 -12.02 0.01 -3.26
CA HIS A 74 -10.88 -0.91 -3.18
C HIS A 74 -9.71 -0.53 -4.10
N GLY A 75 -9.86 0.55 -4.85
CA GLY A 75 -8.83 1.03 -5.76
C GLY A 75 -7.75 1.86 -5.05
N VAL A 76 -6.68 2.10 -5.77
CA VAL A 76 -5.52 2.84 -5.28
C VAL A 76 -5.36 4.12 -6.09
N VAL A 77 -5.09 5.22 -5.40
CA VAL A 77 -4.69 6.48 -6.05
C VAL A 77 -3.22 6.72 -5.75
N MET A 78 -2.44 6.90 -6.79
CA MET A 78 -1.01 7.16 -6.73
C MET A 78 -0.69 8.47 -7.46
N MET A 79 0.54 8.93 -7.32
CA MET A 79 1.02 10.14 -7.94
C MET A 79 2.31 9.85 -8.71
N GLU A 80 2.42 10.44 -9.90
CA GLU A 80 3.64 10.45 -10.71
C GLU A 80 3.87 11.86 -11.26
N THR A 81 5.12 12.18 -11.55
CA THR A 81 5.47 13.44 -12.21
C THR A 81 5.45 13.27 -13.72
N THR A 82 4.98 14.30 -14.42
CA THR A 82 4.99 14.36 -15.90
C THR A 82 5.74 15.59 -16.39
N GLU A 83 6.24 15.52 -17.62
CA GLU A 83 6.84 16.68 -18.30
C GLU A 83 5.81 17.69 -18.84
N LEU A 84 4.52 17.32 -18.76
CA LEU A 84 3.42 18.20 -19.16
C LEU A 84 3.22 19.31 -18.13
N SER A 85 2.65 20.44 -18.54
CA SER A 85 2.35 21.55 -17.64
C SER A 85 1.06 21.35 -16.84
N GLU A 86 0.16 20.50 -17.34
CA GLU A 86 -1.15 20.25 -16.75
C GLU A 86 -1.12 19.00 -15.87
N THR A 87 -1.85 19.07 -14.75
CA THR A 87 -2.08 17.91 -13.88
C THR A 87 -3.33 17.18 -14.35
N THR A 88 -3.22 15.88 -14.59
CA THR A 88 -4.29 15.01 -15.05
C THR A 88 -4.31 13.71 -14.22
N TYR A 89 -5.30 12.85 -14.43
CA TYR A 89 -5.24 11.49 -13.91
C TYR A 89 -5.60 10.48 -15.01
N GLU A 90 -5.05 9.29 -14.89
CA GLU A 90 -5.41 8.14 -15.70
C GLU A 90 -5.74 6.95 -14.81
N VAL A 91 -6.52 6.01 -15.32
CA VAL A 91 -6.90 4.79 -14.58
C VAL A 91 -6.41 3.59 -15.34
N ILE A 92 -5.66 2.75 -14.65
CA ILE A 92 -5.12 1.50 -15.17
C ILE A 92 -5.56 0.33 -14.29
N ASP A 93 -5.53 -0.87 -14.84
CA ASP A 93 -5.76 -2.09 -14.07
C ASP A 93 -4.53 -2.41 -13.23
N GLY A 94 -4.75 -2.80 -11.97
CA GLY A 94 -3.68 -3.10 -11.04
C GLY A 94 -4.20 -3.57 -9.70
N ILE A 95 -3.31 -4.13 -8.90
CA ILE A 95 -3.64 -4.64 -7.57
C ILE A 95 -2.78 -4.00 -6.50
N GLN A 96 -3.38 -3.76 -5.35
CA GLN A 96 -2.68 -3.46 -4.12
C GLN A 96 -2.50 -4.73 -3.30
N TYR A 97 -1.32 -4.90 -2.80
CA TYR A 97 -0.84 -6.06 -2.11
C TYR A 97 -0.35 -5.68 -0.72
N ASP A 98 -0.95 -6.25 0.34
CA ASP A 98 -0.69 -5.88 1.74
C ASP A 98 0.68 -6.39 2.26
N LYS A 99 1.71 -6.32 1.44
CA LYS A 99 3.10 -6.61 1.80
C LYS A 99 4.01 -5.61 1.12
N GLY A 100 4.85 -4.99 1.91
CA GLY A 100 5.78 -3.98 1.44
C GLY A 100 7.23 -4.45 1.43
N LEU A 101 8.12 -3.47 1.50
CA LEU A 101 9.56 -3.64 1.49
C LEU A 101 10.05 -4.52 2.65
N LYS A 102 10.80 -5.57 2.33
CA LYS A 102 11.52 -6.37 3.32
C LYS A 102 12.81 -5.73 3.82
N ASN A 103 13.42 -4.89 2.99
CA ASN A 103 14.71 -4.31 3.30
C ASN A 103 14.85 -2.93 2.65
N ILE A 104 15.26 -1.94 3.43
CA ILE A 104 15.45 -0.55 3.00
C ILE A 104 16.48 -0.42 1.84
N HIS A 105 17.36 -1.38 1.67
CA HIS A 105 18.33 -1.36 0.58
C HIS A 105 17.71 -1.58 -0.80
N PHE A 106 16.45 -2.03 -0.88
CA PHE A 106 15.70 -2.12 -2.14
C PHE A 106 15.03 -0.81 -2.55
N VAL A 107 15.01 0.19 -1.69
CA VAL A 107 14.46 1.53 -1.99
C VAL A 107 15.17 2.13 -3.19
N THR A 108 14.40 2.60 -4.18
CA THR A 108 14.88 3.32 -5.36
C THR A 108 14.61 4.82 -5.24
N ASN A 109 13.46 5.18 -4.68
CA ASN A 109 13.07 6.56 -4.42
C ASN A 109 13.28 6.88 -2.95
N GLN A 110 14.32 7.68 -2.64
CA GLN A 110 14.71 7.99 -1.26
C GLN A 110 13.78 8.98 -0.58
N ASP A 111 13.08 9.81 -1.35
CA ASP A 111 12.22 10.88 -0.82
C ASP A 111 10.99 10.28 -0.14
N ILE A 112 10.32 9.37 -0.82
CA ILE A 112 9.11 8.67 -0.33
C ILE A 112 9.38 7.26 0.17
N LYS A 113 10.66 6.82 0.18
CA LYS A 113 11.12 5.51 0.67
C LYS A 113 10.40 4.32 0.01
N THR A 114 10.22 4.37 -1.30
CA THR A 114 9.60 3.32 -2.10
C THR A 114 10.61 2.62 -3.00
N ALA A 115 10.34 1.33 -3.32
CA ALA A 115 11.01 0.64 -4.40
C ALA A 115 10.10 0.65 -5.63
N GLU A 116 10.53 1.38 -6.64
CA GLU A 116 9.85 1.52 -7.93
C GLU A 116 10.62 0.74 -8.98
N LEU A 117 9.91 -0.12 -9.69
CA LEU A 117 10.45 -0.94 -10.78
C LEU A 117 9.56 -0.75 -12.02
N ASP A 118 10.14 -0.28 -13.10
CA ASP A 118 9.46 -0.10 -14.38
C ASP A 118 9.62 -1.35 -15.25
N ASN A 119 8.54 -1.83 -15.83
CA ASN A 119 8.46 -3.03 -16.66
C ASN A 119 9.20 -4.25 -16.07
N PRO A 120 9.02 -4.57 -14.78
CA PRO A 120 9.73 -5.67 -14.18
C PRO A 120 9.24 -7.02 -14.68
N LEU A 121 10.16 -7.98 -14.74
CA LEU A 121 9.83 -9.40 -14.75
C LEU A 121 9.35 -9.79 -13.36
N VAL A 122 8.38 -10.67 -13.29
CA VAL A 122 7.78 -11.14 -12.02
C VAL A 122 8.11 -12.61 -11.82
N LEU A 123 8.74 -12.92 -10.70
CA LEU A 123 9.02 -14.28 -10.27
C LEU A 123 8.13 -14.63 -9.06
N LEU A 124 7.29 -15.65 -9.21
CA LEU A 124 6.42 -16.14 -8.14
C LEU A 124 6.99 -17.46 -7.58
N VAL A 125 7.38 -17.46 -6.30
CA VAL A 125 7.91 -18.65 -5.62
C VAL A 125 7.09 -18.94 -4.38
N GLU A 126 6.46 -20.11 -4.34
CA GLU A 126 5.70 -20.56 -3.17
C GLU A 126 6.63 -21.14 -2.10
N SER A 127 7.69 -21.83 -2.50
CA SER A 127 8.76 -22.38 -1.63
C SER A 127 9.70 -21.29 -1.16
N GLN A 128 10.49 -21.57 -0.12
CA GLN A 128 11.52 -20.64 0.34
C GLN A 128 12.75 -20.70 -0.55
N ILE A 129 13.25 -19.54 -0.95
CA ILE A 129 14.54 -19.43 -1.66
C ILE A 129 15.65 -19.44 -0.61
N ASP A 130 16.29 -20.57 -0.43
CA ASP A 130 17.34 -20.79 0.58
C ASP A 130 18.76 -20.43 0.08
N ASN A 131 18.96 -20.38 -1.25
CA ASN A 131 20.26 -20.06 -1.85
C ASN A 131 20.09 -19.21 -3.12
N ILE A 132 20.91 -18.16 -3.25
CA ILE A 132 20.88 -17.28 -4.41
C ILE A 132 21.24 -18.01 -5.72
N ARG A 133 22.00 -19.08 -5.65
CA ARG A 133 22.37 -19.89 -6.83
C ARG A 133 21.15 -20.52 -7.48
N LYS A 134 20.13 -20.88 -6.70
CA LYS A 134 18.88 -21.44 -7.22
C LYS A 134 18.17 -20.54 -8.22
N ILE A 135 18.30 -19.23 -8.08
CA ILE A 135 17.72 -18.25 -9.01
C ILE A 135 18.77 -17.64 -9.97
N GLN A 136 19.94 -18.26 -10.09
CA GLN A 136 21.03 -17.71 -10.91
C GLN A 136 20.62 -17.55 -12.38
N SER A 137 19.93 -18.54 -12.96
CA SER A 137 19.41 -18.49 -14.34
C SER A 137 18.51 -17.27 -14.58
N VAL A 138 17.62 -16.98 -13.63
CA VAL A 138 16.75 -15.81 -13.66
C VAL A 138 17.55 -14.52 -13.58
N LEU A 139 18.50 -14.42 -12.63
CA LEU A 139 19.34 -13.23 -12.48
C LEU A 139 20.20 -12.96 -13.72
N GLU A 140 20.76 -14.01 -14.34
CA GLU A 140 21.51 -13.88 -15.59
C GLU A 140 20.63 -13.38 -16.74
N HIS A 141 19.39 -13.87 -16.84
CA HIS A 141 18.42 -13.40 -17.83
C HIS A 141 18.07 -11.92 -17.61
N VAL A 142 17.78 -11.52 -16.37
CA VAL A 142 17.48 -10.14 -15.97
C VAL A 142 18.64 -9.19 -16.31
N ILE A 143 19.87 -9.60 -16.05
CA ILE A 143 21.07 -8.82 -16.40
C ILE A 143 21.23 -8.69 -17.91
N LYS A 144 21.07 -9.78 -18.66
CA LYS A 144 21.18 -9.77 -20.13
C LYS A 144 20.13 -8.88 -20.80
N THR A 145 18.90 -8.89 -20.28
CA THR A 145 17.79 -8.09 -20.82
C THR A 145 17.75 -6.68 -20.26
N ASN A 146 18.57 -6.35 -19.25
CA ASN A 146 18.58 -5.09 -18.52
C ASN A 146 17.17 -4.69 -17.99
N ARG A 147 16.37 -5.68 -17.66
CA ARG A 147 15.05 -5.49 -17.06
C ARG A 147 15.12 -5.49 -15.53
N ALA A 148 14.11 -4.95 -14.88
CA ALA A 148 13.96 -5.08 -13.44
C ALA A 148 13.35 -6.45 -13.08
N LEU A 149 13.51 -6.89 -11.83
CA LEU A 149 12.94 -8.14 -11.30
C LEU A 149 12.19 -7.88 -10.01
N LEU A 150 10.92 -8.26 -9.98
CA LEU A 150 10.12 -8.36 -8.78
C LEU A 150 10.02 -9.82 -8.36
N ILE A 151 10.49 -10.15 -7.18
CA ILE A 151 10.36 -11.49 -6.59
C ILE A 151 9.24 -11.44 -5.55
N ILE A 152 8.26 -12.33 -5.68
CA ILE A 152 7.19 -12.51 -4.71
C ILE A 152 7.34 -13.90 -4.08
N GLY A 153 7.84 -13.93 -2.86
CA GLY A 153 8.12 -15.18 -2.16
C GLY A 153 9.02 -15.00 -0.95
N ASP A 154 9.18 -16.07 -0.21
CA ASP A 154 10.03 -16.07 0.98
C ASP A 154 11.49 -16.38 0.58
N ALA A 155 12.43 -15.65 1.17
CA ALA A 155 13.85 -15.86 0.93
C ALA A 155 14.65 -15.83 2.23
N ASP A 156 15.70 -16.63 2.27
CA ASP A 156 16.65 -16.63 3.37
C ASP A 156 17.33 -15.26 3.51
N PRO A 157 17.66 -14.80 4.74
CA PRO A 157 18.38 -13.55 4.96
C PRO A 157 19.69 -13.41 4.18
N GLN A 158 20.39 -14.51 3.88
CA GLN A 158 21.60 -14.49 3.07
C GLN A 158 21.30 -14.17 1.61
N VAL A 159 20.21 -14.73 1.06
CA VAL A 159 19.73 -14.42 -0.30
C VAL A 159 19.34 -12.96 -0.40
N MET A 160 18.58 -12.46 0.57
CA MET A 160 18.18 -11.05 0.65
C MET A 160 19.39 -10.11 0.68
N SER A 161 20.38 -10.42 1.52
CA SER A 161 21.60 -9.62 1.63
C SER A 161 22.42 -9.62 0.31
N ALA A 162 22.48 -10.77 -0.37
CA ALA A 162 23.18 -10.89 -1.66
C ALA A 162 22.45 -10.11 -2.78
N LEU A 163 21.12 -10.15 -2.84
CA LEU A 163 20.33 -9.36 -3.79
C LEU A 163 20.49 -7.86 -3.52
N ALA A 164 20.38 -7.44 -2.26
CA ALA A 164 20.56 -6.05 -1.85
C ALA A 164 21.96 -5.51 -2.23
N MET A 165 23.01 -6.32 -2.00
CA MET A 165 24.38 -5.97 -2.41
C MET A 165 24.53 -5.78 -3.93
N ASN A 166 23.94 -6.67 -4.72
CA ASN A 166 23.97 -6.55 -6.19
C ASN A 166 23.19 -5.34 -6.67
N LYS A 167 22.06 -5.02 -6.04
CA LYS A 167 21.30 -3.80 -6.33
C LYS A 167 22.08 -2.55 -5.99
N ILE A 168 22.74 -2.48 -4.81
CA ILE A 168 23.57 -1.33 -4.40
C ILE A 168 24.74 -1.12 -5.36
N LYS A 169 25.35 -2.22 -5.86
CA LYS A 169 26.41 -2.15 -6.88
C LYS A 169 25.92 -1.76 -8.27
N GLY A 170 24.61 -1.64 -8.46
CA GLY A 170 24.02 -1.31 -9.76
C GLY A 170 24.02 -2.45 -10.78
N ASN A 171 24.32 -3.69 -10.35
CA ASN A 171 24.36 -4.85 -11.23
C ASN A 171 22.96 -5.30 -11.67
N ILE A 172 21.97 -5.15 -10.79
CA ILE A 172 20.58 -5.56 -11.02
C ILE A 172 19.60 -4.52 -10.43
N LYS A 173 18.44 -4.42 -11.04
CA LYS A 173 17.28 -3.71 -10.49
C LYS A 173 16.32 -4.76 -9.95
N VAL A 174 16.27 -4.92 -8.62
CA VAL A 174 15.49 -5.99 -7.98
C VAL A 174 14.77 -5.47 -6.75
N ASN A 175 13.58 -6.00 -6.52
CA ASN A 175 12.88 -5.94 -5.25
C ASN A 175 12.33 -7.32 -4.90
N ILE A 176 12.25 -7.62 -3.61
CA ILE A 176 11.64 -8.84 -3.10
C ILE A 176 10.62 -8.49 -2.02
N ILE A 177 9.45 -9.07 -2.15
CA ILE A 177 8.35 -8.93 -1.20
C ILE A 177 7.89 -10.31 -0.72
N ASP A 178 7.33 -10.37 0.49
CA ASP A 178 6.78 -11.61 1.03
C ASP A 178 5.57 -12.09 0.24
N ALA A 179 5.38 -13.41 0.19
CA ALA A 179 4.11 -13.97 -0.21
C ALA A 179 2.97 -13.48 0.73
N PRO A 180 1.76 -13.22 0.19
CA PRO A 180 0.74 -12.39 0.85
C PRO A 180 0.23 -12.88 2.18
N THR A 181 0.09 -14.16 2.31
CA THR A 181 -0.61 -14.81 3.44
C THR A 181 -0.01 -16.19 3.68
N TYR A 182 -0.49 -16.87 4.70
CA TYR A 182 -0.08 -18.24 5.02
C TYR A 182 -1.17 -19.24 4.66
N GLY A 183 -0.79 -20.49 4.40
CA GLY A 183 -1.72 -21.60 4.18
C GLY A 183 -2.47 -21.54 2.83
N ILE A 184 -3.74 -21.93 2.85
CA ILE A 184 -4.59 -22.04 1.64
C ILE A 184 -4.74 -20.69 0.93
N SER A 185 -4.87 -19.60 1.67
CA SER A 185 -4.96 -18.25 1.11
C SER A 185 -3.70 -17.83 0.35
N LYS A 186 -2.51 -18.32 0.73
CA LYS A 186 -1.26 -18.08 -0.01
C LYS A 186 -1.37 -18.60 -1.44
N LYS A 187 -1.83 -19.85 -1.60
CA LYS A 187 -1.97 -20.47 -2.92
C LYS A 187 -2.97 -19.74 -3.82
N GLU A 188 -4.11 -19.35 -3.26
CA GLU A 188 -5.12 -18.60 -4.03
C GLU A 188 -4.59 -17.26 -4.49
N THR A 189 -3.92 -16.51 -3.60
CA THR A 189 -3.37 -15.19 -3.96
C THR A 189 -2.22 -15.30 -4.94
N LEU A 190 -1.35 -16.30 -4.84
CA LEU A 190 -0.31 -16.54 -5.85
C LEU A 190 -0.90 -16.91 -7.21
N ARG A 191 -2.00 -17.68 -7.24
CA ARG A 191 -2.74 -17.98 -8.49
C ARG A 191 -3.32 -16.73 -9.11
N ASP A 192 -3.93 -15.86 -8.31
CA ASP A 192 -4.48 -14.59 -8.79
C ASP A 192 -3.37 -13.72 -9.39
N LEU A 193 -2.20 -13.65 -8.72
CA LEU A 193 -1.01 -12.94 -9.23
C LEU A 193 -0.46 -13.58 -10.51
N ALA A 194 -0.42 -14.91 -10.57
CA ALA A 194 0.04 -15.64 -11.75
C ALA A 194 -0.84 -15.33 -12.97
N LEU A 195 -2.16 -15.31 -12.79
CA LEU A 195 -3.11 -14.95 -13.85
C LEU A 195 -2.95 -13.50 -14.31
N LEU A 196 -2.74 -12.57 -13.36
CA LEU A 196 -2.61 -11.16 -13.67
C LEU A 196 -1.29 -10.79 -14.34
N THR A 197 -0.21 -11.49 -13.98
CA THR A 197 1.16 -11.19 -14.48
C THR A 197 1.63 -12.15 -15.57
N GLY A 198 0.91 -13.23 -15.81
CA GLY A 198 1.34 -14.32 -16.73
C GLY A 198 2.49 -15.17 -16.16
N ALA A 199 2.84 -15.03 -14.88
CA ALA A 199 3.91 -15.81 -14.25
C ALA A 199 3.47 -17.24 -13.93
N THR A 200 4.41 -18.16 -13.95
CA THR A 200 4.23 -19.52 -13.42
C THR A 200 4.62 -19.53 -11.93
N ILE A 201 3.81 -20.17 -11.09
CA ILE A 201 4.16 -20.36 -9.67
C ILE A 201 5.14 -21.50 -9.56
N ILE A 202 6.29 -21.24 -8.98
CA ILE A 202 7.34 -22.23 -8.74
C ILE A 202 7.19 -22.80 -7.32
N ASN A 203 7.05 -24.12 -7.23
CA ASN A 203 6.87 -24.82 -5.95
C ASN A 203 7.66 -26.13 -5.92
N GLU A 204 8.76 -26.18 -5.13
CA GLU A 204 9.59 -27.38 -4.97
C GLU A 204 8.80 -28.56 -4.36
N ASP A 205 7.82 -28.31 -3.49
CA ASP A 205 7.01 -29.36 -2.89
C ASP A 205 6.12 -30.09 -3.91
N LEU A 206 5.85 -29.44 -5.06
CA LEU A 206 5.11 -30.02 -6.17
C LEU A 206 6.02 -30.65 -7.24
N GLY A 207 7.34 -30.57 -7.05
CA GLY A 207 8.32 -31.15 -7.95
C GLY A 207 8.95 -30.20 -8.95
N ASP A 208 8.69 -28.89 -8.82
CA ASP A 208 9.40 -27.89 -9.60
C ASP A 208 10.84 -27.75 -9.09
N ASP A 209 11.77 -27.46 -10.00
CA ASP A 209 13.15 -27.21 -9.66
C ASP A 209 13.47 -25.73 -9.84
N ILE A 210 13.72 -25.04 -8.72
CA ILE A 210 14.03 -23.59 -8.74
C ILE A 210 15.34 -23.33 -9.52
N ASP A 211 16.26 -24.29 -9.58
CA ASP A 211 17.53 -24.14 -10.32
C ASP A 211 17.30 -24.14 -11.86
N LEU A 212 16.16 -24.65 -12.32
CA LEU A 212 15.85 -24.85 -13.74
C LEU A 212 14.78 -23.86 -14.26
N ILE A 213 14.51 -22.77 -13.55
CA ILE A 213 13.51 -21.77 -13.99
C ILE A 213 13.90 -21.22 -15.36
N GLN A 214 12.93 -21.31 -16.29
CA GLN A 214 13.07 -20.77 -17.64
C GLN A 214 12.52 -19.35 -17.73
N PRO A 215 13.04 -18.50 -18.63
CA PRO A 215 12.53 -17.14 -18.82
C PRO A 215 11.03 -17.03 -19.11
N GLU A 216 10.48 -18.05 -19.78
CA GLU A 216 9.06 -18.14 -20.15
C GLU A 216 8.12 -18.36 -18.95
N GLN A 217 8.67 -18.74 -17.79
CA GLN A 217 7.95 -18.90 -16.53
C GLN A 217 7.85 -17.58 -15.74
N LEU A 218 8.61 -16.55 -16.16
CA LEU A 218 8.54 -15.23 -15.57
C LEU A 218 7.34 -14.48 -16.14
N GLY A 219 6.58 -13.88 -15.26
CA GLY A 219 5.53 -12.94 -15.65
C GLY A 219 6.06 -11.53 -15.88
N GLU A 220 5.14 -10.64 -16.24
CA GLU A 220 5.45 -9.24 -16.50
C GLU A 220 4.39 -8.33 -15.87
N CYS A 221 4.80 -7.12 -15.51
CA CYS A 221 3.86 -6.05 -15.16
C CYS A 221 4.40 -4.71 -15.66
N LEU A 222 3.53 -3.70 -15.77
CA LEU A 222 3.92 -2.38 -16.25
C LEU A 222 4.80 -1.65 -15.25
N LYS A 223 4.41 -1.69 -13.98
CA LYS A 223 5.16 -1.07 -12.89
C LYS A 223 4.88 -1.76 -11.57
N SER A 224 5.86 -1.78 -10.69
CA SER A 224 5.70 -2.21 -9.30
C SER A 224 6.24 -1.14 -8.38
N ILE A 225 5.43 -0.73 -7.39
CA ILE A 225 5.78 0.28 -6.39
C ILE A 225 5.53 -0.32 -5.03
N SER A 226 6.61 -0.53 -4.28
CA SER A 226 6.56 -1.08 -2.92
C SER A 226 6.89 0.00 -1.90
N SER A 227 5.94 0.27 -1.00
CA SER A 227 6.13 1.08 0.20
C SER A 227 6.60 0.21 1.37
N GLU A 228 6.68 0.77 2.57
CA GLU A 228 6.96 -0.01 3.78
C GLU A 228 5.82 -1.00 4.10
N ALA A 229 4.59 -0.67 3.79
CA ALA A 229 3.39 -1.42 4.20
C ALA A 229 2.78 -2.26 3.08
N ASP A 230 2.83 -1.80 1.86
CA ASP A 230 2.11 -2.37 0.71
C ASP A 230 2.92 -2.31 -0.58
N THR A 231 2.47 -3.08 -1.57
CA THR A 231 3.01 -3.05 -2.93
C THR A 231 1.86 -2.91 -3.91
N VAL A 232 1.97 -1.97 -4.83
CA VAL A 232 1.06 -1.81 -5.96
C VAL A 232 1.73 -2.40 -7.19
N ILE A 233 1.02 -3.29 -7.87
CA ILE A 233 1.44 -3.91 -9.12
C ILE A 233 0.47 -3.45 -10.20
N GLN A 234 0.97 -2.68 -11.15
CA GLN A 234 0.23 -2.22 -12.30
C GLN A 234 0.36 -3.27 -13.39
N VAL A 235 -0.76 -3.86 -13.79
CA VAL A 235 -0.81 -4.84 -14.87
C VAL A 235 -1.31 -4.16 -16.14
N GLY A 236 -1.11 -4.79 -17.30
CA GLY A 236 -1.70 -4.33 -18.54
C GLY A 236 -3.20 -4.62 -18.60
N GLU A 237 -3.73 -4.77 -19.80
CA GLU A 237 -5.12 -5.16 -20.00
C GLU A 237 -5.41 -6.51 -19.34
N ILE A 238 -6.51 -6.57 -18.60
CA ILE A 238 -6.98 -7.79 -17.95
C ILE A 238 -7.36 -8.83 -19.03
N THR A 239 -6.79 -10.02 -18.92
CA THR A 239 -7.06 -11.12 -19.84
C THR A 239 -8.49 -11.65 -19.70
N GLU A 240 -9.01 -12.34 -20.73
CA GLU A 240 -10.35 -12.96 -20.66
C GLU A 240 -10.44 -14.00 -19.53
N GLU A 241 -9.35 -14.72 -19.24
CA GLU A 241 -9.30 -15.69 -18.14
C GLU A 241 -9.51 -15.03 -16.77
N VAL A 242 -8.98 -13.82 -16.57
CA VAL A 242 -9.21 -13.05 -15.34
C VAL A 242 -10.63 -12.55 -15.26
N LYS A 243 -11.23 -12.12 -16.38
CA LYS A 243 -12.64 -11.71 -16.42
C LYS A 243 -13.59 -12.86 -16.10
N GLU A 244 -13.33 -14.04 -16.66
CA GLU A 244 -14.10 -15.25 -16.34
C GLU A 244 -14.01 -15.60 -14.85
N LEU A 245 -12.81 -15.49 -14.26
CA LEU A 245 -12.59 -15.73 -12.84
C LEU A 245 -13.35 -14.70 -11.97
N ILE A 246 -13.37 -13.43 -12.37
CA ILE A 246 -14.13 -12.37 -11.69
C ILE A 246 -15.64 -12.73 -11.70
N ASP A 247 -16.17 -13.15 -12.85
CA ASP A 247 -17.57 -13.55 -12.98
C ASP A 247 -17.90 -14.78 -12.13
N GLU A 248 -17.01 -15.77 -12.07
CA GLU A 248 -17.16 -16.95 -11.20
C GLU A 248 -17.21 -16.57 -9.73
N ILE A 249 -16.32 -15.68 -9.29
CA ILE A 249 -16.29 -15.21 -7.89
C ILE A 249 -17.57 -14.42 -7.57
N GLN A 250 -18.05 -13.56 -8.46
CA GLN A 250 -19.29 -12.82 -8.28
C GLN A 250 -20.50 -13.75 -8.14
N LYS A 251 -20.58 -14.80 -8.98
CA LYS A 251 -21.60 -15.84 -8.85
C LYS A 251 -21.51 -16.57 -7.53
N ALA A 252 -20.29 -16.96 -7.12
CA ALA A 252 -20.06 -17.63 -5.83
C ALA A 252 -20.48 -16.78 -4.64
N ILE A 253 -20.31 -15.44 -4.68
CA ILE A 253 -20.78 -14.51 -3.65
C ILE A 253 -22.32 -14.52 -3.57
N THR A 254 -23.01 -14.51 -4.72
CA THR A 254 -24.47 -14.46 -4.76
C THR A 254 -25.13 -15.79 -4.36
N GLU A 255 -24.50 -16.92 -4.65
CA GLU A 255 -25.02 -18.25 -4.37
C GLU A 255 -24.75 -18.73 -2.93
N THR A 256 -23.71 -18.23 -2.31
CA THR A 256 -23.27 -18.67 -0.98
C THR A 256 -23.98 -17.88 0.13
N LYS A 257 -24.47 -18.61 1.16
CA LYS A 257 -25.08 -18.01 2.36
C LYS A 257 -24.13 -17.98 3.59
N ILE A 258 -22.88 -18.40 3.42
CA ILE A 258 -21.91 -18.50 4.51
C ILE A 258 -21.12 -17.20 4.60
N PRO A 259 -21.27 -16.38 5.68
CA PRO A 259 -20.68 -15.04 5.73
C PRO A 259 -19.16 -15.02 5.59
N ALA A 260 -18.47 -16.01 6.15
CA ALA A 260 -17.01 -16.11 6.05
C ALA A 260 -16.52 -16.32 4.60
N ILE A 261 -17.26 -17.06 3.78
CA ILE A 261 -16.94 -17.30 2.37
C ILE A 261 -17.26 -16.04 1.55
N ILE A 262 -18.36 -15.36 1.87
CA ILE A 262 -18.72 -14.10 1.21
C ILE A 262 -17.61 -13.09 1.41
N ILE A 263 -17.21 -12.81 2.66
CA ILE A 263 -16.14 -11.85 2.99
C ILE A 263 -14.81 -12.22 2.29
N LYS A 264 -14.49 -13.51 2.24
CA LYS A 264 -13.29 -13.99 1.56
C LYS A 264 -13.33 -13.70 0.06
N ASN A 265 -14.46 -14.02 -0.58
CA ASN A 265 -14.65 -13.82 -2.01
C ASN A 265 -14.75 -12.34 -2.38
N GLU A 266 -15.39 -11.51 -1.55
CA GLU A 266 -15.40 -10.04 -1.72
C GLU A 266 -13.99 -9.47 -1.70
N LYS A 267 -13.14 -9.86 -0.75
CA LYS A 267 -11.73 -9.44 -0.70
C LYS A 267 -10.93 -9.93 -1.92
N ARG A 268 -11.22 -11.11 -2.44
CA ARG A 268 -10.59 -11.65 -3.63
C ARG A 268 -11.03 -10.90 -4.88
N LEU A 269 -12.34 -10.63 -5.00
CA LEU A 269 -12.93 -9.85 -6.09
C LEU A 269 -12.32 -8.44 -6.12
N ALA A 270 -12.25 -7.77 -4.97
CA ALA A 270 -11.65 -6.45 -4.84
C ALA A 270 -10.19 -6.40 -5.33
N ARG A 271 -9.42 -7.46 -5.11
CA ARG A 271 -8.04 -7.54 -5.60
C ARG A 271 -7.96 -7.75 -7.11
N LEU A 272 -8.78 -8.65 -7.66
CA LEU A 272 -8.75 -8.99 -9.10
C LEU A 272 -9.35 -7.90 -9.99
N SER A 273 -10.35 -7.17 -9.49
CA SER A 273 -10.99 -6.05 -10.18
C SER A 273 -10.41 -4.68 -9.77
N GLY A 274 -9.29 -4.69 -9.07
CA GLY A 274 -8.63 -3.48 -8.59
C GLY A 274 -8.22 -2.55 -9.73
N LYS A 275 -8.38 -1.26 -9.49
CA LYS A 275 -7.92 -0.20 -10.38
C LYS A 275 -6.94 0.69 -9.66
N VAL A 276 -5.99 1.22 -10.41
CA VAL A 276 -5.03 2.20 -9.94
C VAL A 276 -5.24 3.49 -10.72
N ALA A 277 -5.57 4.57 -10.03
CA ALA A 277 -5.55 5.90 -10.63
C ALA A 277 -4.18 6.53 -10.39
N ILE A 278 -3.58 7.02 -11.45
CA ILE A 278 -2.30 7.72 -11.42
C ILE A 278 -2.58 9.19 -11.65
N VAL A 279 -2.35 10.01 -10.64
CA VAL A 279 -2.40 11.47 -10.76
C VAL A 279 -1.05 11.93 -11.32
N GLN A 280 -1.03 12.33 -12.59
CA GLN A 280 0.13 12.83 -13.30
C GLN A 280 0.30 14.31 -12.99
N VAL A 281 1.28 14.64 -12.15
CA VAL A 281 1.52 16.02 -11.71
C VAL A 281 2.36 16.76 -12.71
N GLY A 282 1.79 17.82 -13.30
CA GLY A 282 2.46 18.68 -14.25
C GLY A 282 2.64 20.11 -13.72
N ALA A 283 3.72 20.77 -14.14
CA ALA A 283 4.01 22.15 -13.79
C ALA A 283 4.91 22.84 -14.83
N ASN A 284 4.98 24.18 -14.76
CA ASN A 284 5.81 24.96 -15.68
C ASN A 284 7.25 25.17 -15.18
N SER A 285 7.53 24.80 -13.92
CA SER A 285 8.87 24.89 -13.33
C SER A 285 9.08 23.80 -12.29
N GLU A 286 10.35 23.46 -12.03
CA GLU A 286 10.72 22.45 -11.06
C GLU A 286 10.28 22.79 -9.62
N ILE A 287 10.34 24.06 -9.25
CA ILE A 287 9.88 24.54 -7.92
C ILE A 287 8.37 24.38 -7.79
N GLU A 288 7.61 24.76 -8.81
CA GLU A 288 6.15 24.58 -8.84
C GLU A 288 5.77 23.09 -8.83
N LEU A 289 6.52 22.25 -9.56
CA LEU A 289 6.32 20.82 -9.59
C LEU A 289 6.47 20.21 -8.20
N GLN A 290 7.54 20.57 -7.49
CA GLN A 290 7.78 20.05 -6.14
C GLN A 290 6.67 20.49 -5.17
N GLU A 291 6.25 21.76 -5.22
CA GLU A 291 5.17 22.25 -4.36
C GLU A 291 3.83 21.58 -4.65
N LYS A 292 3.48 21.40 -5.93
CA LYS A 292 2.28 20.69 -6.34
C LYS A 292 2.31 19.22 -5.92
N ARG A 293 3.45 18.56 -6.08
CA ARG A 293 3.67 17.19 -5.69
C ARG A 293 3.39 16.99 -4.19
N ASP A 294 4.05 17.79 -3.34
CA ASP A 294 3.88 17.68 -1.88
C ASP A 294 2.41 17.88 -1.48
N ARG A 295 1.74 18.83 -2.11
CA ARG A 295 0.34 19.16 -1.88
C ARG A 295 -0.63 18.05 -2.32
N ILE A 296 -0.36 17.43 -3.48
CA ILE A 296 -1.16 16.31 -4.01
C ILE A 296 -0.93 15.06 -3.17
N GLU A 297 0.30 14.78 -2.72
CA GLU A 297 0.62 13.66 -1.84
C GLU A 297 -0.15 13.76 -0.52
N ASP A 298 -0.13 14.92 0.13
CA ASP A 298 -0.89 15.19 1.33
C ASP A 298 -2.40 14.97 1.11
N ALA A 299 -2.92 15.47 -0.02
CA ALA A 299 -4.34 15.35 -0.33
C ALA A 299 -4.76 13.89 -0.64
N ILE A 300 -3.94 13.12 -1.32
CA ILE A 300 -4.18 11.68 -1.56
C ILE A 300 -4.20 10.94 -0.22
N CYS A 301 -3.20 11.16 0.65
CA CYS A 301 -3.13 10.53 1.96
C CYS A 301 -4.32 10.89 2.85
N ALA A 302 -4.68 12.17 2.91
CA ALA A 302 -5.81 12.65 3.70
C ALA A 302 -7.15 12.13 3.19
N THR A 303 -7.36 12.11 1.87
CA THR A 303 -8.60 11.60 1.26
C THR A 303 -8.73 10.10 1.46
N LYS A 304 -7.65 9.33 1.29
CA LYS A 304 -7.62 7.89 1.57
C LYS A 304 -7.96 7.59 3.04
N ALA A 305 -7.39 8.34 3.98
CA ALA A 305 -7.68 8.20 5.40
C ALA A 305 -9.14 8.55 5.71
N ALA A 306 -9.67 9.62 5.13
CA ALA A 306 -11.05 10.06 5.32
C ALA A 306 -12.07 9.03 4.78
N ILE A 307 -11.84 8.47 3.61
CA ILE A 307 -12.69 7.41 3.04
C ILE A 307 -12.70 6.19 3.96
N LYS A 308 -11.53 5.80 4.50
CA LYS A 308 -11.38 4.60 5.33
C LYS A 308 -11.91 4.77 6.75
N GLN A 309 -11.70 5.92 7.38
CA GLN A 309 -11.95 6.14 8.81
C GLN A 309 -13.03 7.18 9.10
N GLY A 310 -13.52 7.87 8.08
CA GLY A 310 -14.44 8.99 8.25
C GLY A 310 -13.74 10.30 8.57
N ILE A 311 -14.55 11.34 8.83
CA ILE A 311 -14.10 12.70 9.15
C ILE A 311 -14.66 13.15 10.48
N VAL A 312 -13.90 14.03 11.17
CA VAL A 312 -14.28 14.70 12.40
C VAL A 312 -14.15 16.21 12.22
N PRO A 313 -14.82 17.05 13.07
CA PRO A 313 -14.64 18.49 13.03
C PRO A 313 -13.18 18.90 13.18
N GLY A 314 -12.68 19.70 12.22
CA GLY A 314 -11.31 20.19 12.18
C GLY A 314 -10.99 21.29 13.19
N GLY A 315 -9.83 21.94 13.00
CA GLY A 315 -9.40 23.06 13.84
C GLY A 315 -9.12 22.69 15.31
N GLY A 316 -8.88 21.42 15.62
CA GLY A 316 -8.65 20.93 16.97
C GLY A 316 -9.92 20.74 17.80
N ILE A 317 -11.11 21.06 17.27
CA ILE A 317 -12.40 20.99 18.01
C ILE A 317 -12.68 19.56 18.49
N ALA A 318 -12.43 18.54 17.65
CA ALA A 318 -12.66 17.16 18.02
C ALA A 318 -11.77 16.75 19.22
N LEU A 319 -10.50 17.13 19.23
CA LEU A 319 -9.57 16.87 20.35
C LEU A 319 -9.94 17.68 21.59
N LEU A 320 -10.37 18.94 21.42
CA LEU A 320 -10.86 19.75 22.53
C LEU A 320 -12.12 19.15 23.18
N ASN A 321 -12.96 18.52 22.38
CA ASN A 321 -14.14 17.80 22.91
C ASN A 321 -13.72 16.49 23.61
N ALA A 322 -12.73 15.77 23.07
CA ALA A 322 -12.17 14.58 23.71
C ALA A 322 -11.54 14.91 25.08
N SER A 323 -10.94 16.10 25.24
CA SER A 323 -10.38 16.52 26.53
C SER A 323 -11.40 16.76 27.65
N LYS A 324 -12.69 16.75 27.31
CA LYS A 324 -13.79 16.82 28.28
C LYS A 324 -14.18 15.46 28.86
N LEU A 325 -13.56 14.37 28.39
CA LEU A 325 -13.80 13.04 28.96
C LEU A 325 -13.36 13.01 30.42
N PRO A 326 -14.13 12.35 31.31
CA PRO A 326 -13.81 12.31 32.72
C PRO A 326 -12.55 11.46 32.96
N PRO A 327 -11.48 12.02 33.51
CA PRO A 327 -10.28 11.23 33.84
C PRO A 327 -10.57 10.30 35.03
N THR A 328 -10.12 9.07 34.95
CA THR A 328 -10.23 8.06 36.03
C THR A 328 -8.95 7.89 36.83
N SER A 329 -7.87 8.53 36.42
CA SER A 329 -6.56 8.54 37.13
C SER A 329 -5.83 9.85 36.97
N ASP A 330 -4.88 10.15 37.86
CA ASP A 330 -4.07 11.37 37.75
C ASP A 330 -3.19 11.37 36.50
N GLY A 331 -2.73 10.19 36.03
CA GLY A 331 -2.01 10.07 34.77
C GLY A 331 -2.85 10.41 33.55
N GLN A 332 -4.18 10.20 33.57
CA GLN A 332 -5.10 10.62 32.51
C GLN A 332 -5.33 12.14 32.49
N LYS A 333 -5.32 12.78 33.64
CA LYS A 333 -5.47 14.25 33.75
C LYS A 333 -4.38 15.02 33.02
N VAL A 334 -3.21 14.41 32.84
CA VAL A 334 -2.07 15.02 32.12
C VAL A 334 -2.36 15.18 30.63
N LEU A 335 -3.21 14.35 30.05
CA LEU A 335 -3.55 14.41 28.63
C LEU A 335 -4.86 15.18 28.36
N TYR A 336 -5.86 15.07 29.23
CA TYR A 336 -7.15 15.78 29.15
C TYR A 336 -7.06 17.19 29.70
#